data_32e6a1b4379a6278fab6453f276f0694
#
_entry.id   32e6a1b4379a6278fab6453f276f0694
#
_cell.length_a   1.000
_cell.length_b   1.000
_cell.length_c   1.000
_cell.angle_alpha   90.00
_cell.angle_beta   90.00
_cell.angle_gamma   90.00
#
_symmetry.space_group_name_H-M   'P 1'
#
loop_
_entity.id
_entity.type
_entity.pdbx_description
1 polymer ?
#
loop_
_entity_poly.entity_id
_entity_poly.type
_entity_poly.pdbx_seq_one_letter_code
_entity_poly.pdbx_strand_id
1 'polypeptide(L)'
;MTDGLILPPGAGKRIPGSGLTLKVGADRSRSWSMFEAEVPPGFDIGAHRHREAEEVFYILDGELDLLAFEPRDATTEDWRTWQSPTGTTVARGGPGSIMVVPPGCPHAFANPGTAPVRMLFLVAPPGHEYYLEEMADLLGGGGPPDQATTAELRARHDITQLTPMRPVRS
;
A
#
# COMPACT_ATOMS: atom_id res chain seq x y z
N MET A 1 -28.74 -2.87 7.33
CA MET A 1 -28.56 -1.53 7.93
C MET A 1 -28.63 -0.53 6.79
N THR A 2 -29.54 0.44 6.85
CA THR A 2 -29.81 1.42 5.77
C THR A 2 -29.15 2.77 6.03
N ASP A 3 -28.57 2.94 7.23
CA ASP A 3 -27.93 4.22 7.61
C ASP A 3 -26.52 4.31 7.03
N GLY A 4 -26.19 5.49 6.49
CA GLY A 4 -24.85 5.81 6.01
C GLY A 4 -23.86 6.03 7.16
N LEU A 5 -22.57 6.10 6.82
CA LEU A 5 -21.48 6.42 7.74
C LEU A 5 -20.95 7.82 7.44
N ILE A 6 -20.85 8.66 8.48
CA ILE A 6 -20.16 9.95 8.43
C ILE A 6 -19.07 9.93 9.50
N LEU A 7 -17.82 10.06 9.07
CA LEU A 7 -16.67 10.17 9.97
C LEU A 7 -16.17 11.63 9.99
N PRO A 8 -16.01 12.25 11.15
CA PRO A 8 -15.38 13.56 11.25
C PRO A 8 -13.88 13.47 10.89
N PRO A 9 -13.21 14.61 10.64
CA PRO A 9 -11.78 14.66 10.41
C PRO A 9 -10.98 13.91 11.49
N GLY A 10 -9.99 13.12 11.08
CA GLY A 10 -9.14 12.35 11.99
C GLY A 10 -9.77 11.06 12.56
N ALA A 11 -11.08 10.85 12.42
CA ALA A 11 -11.74 9.63 12.88
C ALA A 11 -11.41 8.41 12.01
N GLY A 12 -11.54 7.22 12.61
CA GLY A 12 -11.25 5.93 12.04
C GLY A 12 -10.48 5.03 13.02
N LYS A 13 -10.23 3.79 12.60
CA LYS A 13 -9.43 2.83 13.39
C LYS A 13 -7.96 2.92 12.97
N ARG A 14 -7.09 3.37 13.86
CA ARG A 14 -5.65 3.39 13.59
C ARG A 14 -5.10 1.96 13.58
N ILE A 15 -4.27 1.66 12.57
CA ILE A 15 -3.50 0.41 12.50
C ILE A 15 -2.15 0.68 13.18
N PRO A 16 -1.82 0.03 14.30
CA PRO A 16 -0.60 0.31 15.04
C PRO A 16 0.66 0.16 14.18
N GLY A 17 1.60 1.10 14.28
CA GLY A 17 2.91 1.04 13.62
C GLY A 17 2.93 1.21 12.09
N SER A 18 1.77 1.39 11.44
CA SER A 18 1.68 1.42 9.98
C SER A 18 1.54 2.80 9.34
N GLY A 19 1.20 3.83 10.11
CA GLY A 19 0.81 5.14 9.55
C GLY A 19 -0.57 5.13 8.87
N LEU A 20 -1.35 4.05 9.01
CA LEU A 20 -2.66 3.88 8.38
C LEU A 20 -3.80 4.09 9.37
N THR A 21 -4.87 4.73 8.89
CA THR A 21 -6.15 4.84 9.58
C THR A 21 -7.24 4.25 8.70
N LEU A 22 -7.83 3.13 9.12
CA LEU A 22 -8.98 2.53 8.46
C LEU A 22 -10.20 3.45 8.61
N LYS A 23 -10.74 3.91 7.51
CA LYS A 23 -11.95 4.74 7.46
C LYS A 23 -13.20 3.90 7.26
N VAL A 24 -13.12 2.93 6.35
CA VAL A 24 -14.22 2.00 6.05
C VAL A 24 -13.60 0.62 5.85
N GLY A 25 -14.08 -0.35 6.58
CA GLY A 25 -13.66 -1.75 6.47
C GLY A 25 -14.80 -2.66 5.99
N ALA A 26 -14.52 -3.96 5.95
CA ALA A 26 -15.45 -5.00 5.54
C ALA A 26 -16.72 -5.08 6.40
N ASP A 27 -16.69 -4.54 7.61
CA ASP A 27 -17.85 -4.42 8.50
C ASP A 27 -18.86 -3.36 8.03
N ARG A 28 -18.44 -2.44 7.16
CA ARG A 28 -19.22 -1.28 6.67
C ARG A 28 -19.47 -1.31 5.17
N SER A 29 -18.53 -1.81 4.37
CA SER A 29 -18.66 -1.91 2.93
C SER A 29 -18.44 -3.36 2.48
N ARG A 30 -19.28 -3.81 1.53
CA ARG A 30 -19.13 -5.12 0.89
C ARG A 30 -18.27 -5.08 -0.37
N SER A 31 -17.90 -3.87 -0.81
CA SER A 31 -17.26 -3.67 -2.10
C SER A 31 -15.80 -3.24 -1.99
N TRP A 32 -15.44 -2.52 -0.94
CA TRP A 32 -14.09 -1.97 -0.76
C TRP A 32 -13.79 -1.61 0.70
N SER A 33 -12.50 -1.59 1.05
CA SER A 33 -11.98 -0.94 2.26
C SER A 33 -11.28 0.36 1.89
N MET A 34 -11.27 1.35 2.80
CA MET A 34 -10.65 2.66 2.59
C MET A 34 -9.80 3.07 3.78
N PHE A 35 -8.62 3.55 3.48
CA PHE A 35 -7.63 4.03 4.44
C PHE A 35 -7.20 5.45 4.13
N GLU A 36 -6.86 6.20 5.16
CA GLU A 36 -6.00 7.38 5.08
C GLU A 36 -4.60 6.93 5.53
N ALA A 37 -3.60 7.23 4.71
CA ALA A 37 -2.21 6.83 4.93
C ALA A 37 -1.30 8.05 5.10
N GLU A 38 -0.40 7.97 6.07
CA GLU A 38 0.73 8.87 6.23
C GLU A 38 2.01 8.06 5.92
N VAL A 39 2.64 8.38 4.78
CA VAL A 39 3.83 7.70 4.28
C VAL A 39 5.07 8.47 4.73
N PRO A 40 5.86 7.95 5.68
CA PRO A 40 7.00 8.68 6.21
C PRO A 40 8.12 8.85 5.18
N PRO A 41 9.01 9.83 5.37
CA PRO A 41 10.19 10.02 4.51
C PRO A 41 11.05 8.76 4.40
N GLY A 42 11.48 8.42 3.19
CA GLY A 42 12.33 7.26 2.93
C GLY A 42 11.62 5.91 2.94
N PHE A 43 10.32 5.86 3.21
CA PHE A 43 9.54 4.62 3.13
C PHE A 43 9.39 4.15 1.69
N ASP A 44 9.54 2.85 1.48
CA ASP A 44 9.37 2.17 0.20
C ASP A 44 8.65 0.84 0.45
N ILE A 45 7.43 0.72 -0.10
CA ILE A 45 6.61 -0.48 0.06
C ILE A 45 7.20 -1.70 -0.67
N GLY A 46 8.11 -1.47 -1.63
CA GLY A 46 8.58 -2.48 -2.55
C GLY A 46 7.54 -2.87 -3.60
N ALA A 47 7.99 -3.26 -4.78
CA ALA A 47 7.08 -3.74 -5.81
C ALA A 47 6.43 -5.05 -5.37
N HIS A 48 5.11 -5.13 -5.54
CA HIS A 48 4.30 -6.30 -5.23
C HIS A 48 3.08 -6.34 -6.14
N ARG A 49 2.30 -7.43 -6.07
CA ARG A 49 1.04 -7.57 -6.79
C ARG A 49 0.03 -8.36 -5.96
N HIS A 50 -1.24 -8.12 -6.25
CA HIS A 50 -2.39 -8.90 -5.79
C HIS A 50 -3.03 -9.58 -7.00
N ARG A 51 -3.39 -10.85 -6.86
CA ARG A 51 -4.01 -11.60 -7.95
C ARG A 51 -5.46 -11.17 -8.17
N GLU A 52 -6.17 -10.82 -7.10
CA GLU A 52 -7.61 -10.58 -7.10
C GLU A 52 -8.00 -9.14 -6.75
N ALA A 53 -7.17 -8.43 -5.98
CA ALA A 53 -7.50 -7.09 -5.53
C ALA A 53 -7.21 -6.03 -6.59
N GLU A 54 -8.14 -5.07 -6.69
CA GLU A 54 -7.94 -3.77 -7.32
C GLU A 54 -7.63 -2.74 -6.25
N GLU A 55 -6.69 -1.84 -6.50
CA GLU A 55 -6.31 -0.79 -5.57
C GLU A 55 -6.32 0.58 -6.24
N VAL A 56 -6.64 1.59 -5.43
CA VAL A 56 -6.62 2.99 -5.85
C VAL A 56 -5.88 3.80 -4.80
N PHE A 57 -4.92 4.59 -5.24
CA PHE A 57 -4.17 5.53 -4.42
C PHE A 57 -4.40 6.95 -4.93
N TYR A 58 -4.76 7.86 -4.03
CA TYR A 58 -4.97 9.27 -4.35
C TYR A 58 -4.15 10.14 -3.41
N ILE A 59 -3.22 10.92 -3.97
CA ILE A 59 -2.30 11.76 -3.19
C ILE A 59 -3.02 13.03 -2.75
N LEU A 60 -3.04 13.26 -1.44
CA LEU A 60 -3.62 14.45 -0.81
C LEU A 60 -2.58 15.55 -0.61
N ASP A 61 -1.36 15.17 -0.20
CA ASP A 61 -0.28 16.10 0.11
C ASP A 61 1.08 15.40 -0.04
N GLY A 62 2.11 16.14 -0.51
CA GLY A 62 3.45 15.63 -0.79
C GLY A 62 3.57 14.94 -2.15
N GLU A 63 4.67 14.23 -2.38
CA GLU A 63 4.97 13.56 -3.65
C GLU A 63 5.48 12.13 -3.42
N LEU A 64 5.04 11.20 -4.26
CA LEU A 64 5.48 9.80 -4.26
C LEU A 64 6.05 9.39 -5.61
N ASP A 65 7.04 8.48 -5.60
CA ASP A 65 7.36 7.66 -6.75
C ASP A 65 6.30 6.57 -6.87
N LEU A 66 5.76 6.36 -8.08
CA LEU A 66 4.62 5.47 -8.35
C LEU A 66 4.96 4.53 -9.51
N LEU A 67 4.70 3.23 -9.30
CA LEU A 67 4.78 2.18 -10.31
C LEU A 67 3.43 1.47 -10.39
N ALA A 68 2.86 1.35 -11.60
CA ALA A 68 1.67 0.55 -11.87
C ALA A 68 1.74 0.01 -13.32
N PHE A 69 2.63 -0.94 -13.57
CA PHE A 69 2.75 -1.59 -14.87
C PHE A 69 3.52 -2.92 -14.76
N GLU A 70 3.31 -3.83 -15.73
CA GLU A 70 4.13 -5.04 -15.88
C GLU A 70 5.52 -4.64 -16.41
N PRO A 71 6.61 -4.94 -15.70
CA PRO A 71 7.95 -4.63 -16.17
C PRO A 71 8.36 -5.53 -17.33
N ARG A 72 9.18 -4.99 -18.26
CA ARG A 72 9.83 -5.79 -19.32
C ARG A 72 10.77 -6.84 -18.71
N ASP A 73 11.56 -6.39 -17.74
CA ASP A 73 12.51 -7.21 -17.01
C ASP A 73 12.48 -6.77 -15.54
N ALA A 74 12.23 -7.70 -14.64
CA ALA A 74 12.30 -7.47 -13.18
C ALA A 74 13.64 -7.99 -12.63
N THR A 75 14.74 -7.62 -13.27
CA THR A 75 16.09 -8.14 -12.96
C THR A 75 16.79 -7.39 -11.83
N THR A 76 16.28 -6.21 -11.46
CA THR A 76 16.83 -5.39 -10.38
C THR A 76 15.88 -5.31 -9.22
N GLU A 77 16.41 -5.24 -7.99
CA GLU A 77 15.59 -4.99 -6.78
C GLU A 77 15.13 -3.52 -6.66
N ASP A 78 15.70 -2.62 -7.49
CA ASP A 78 15.27 -1.23 -7.56
C ASP A 78 14.20 -1.06 -8.65
N TRP A 79 12.95 -1.21 -8.24
CA TRP A 79 11.79 -1.08 -9.12
C TRP A 79 11.68 0.31 -9.77
N ARG A 80 12.35 1.34 -9.23
CA ARG A 80 12.38 2.68 -9.84
C ARG A 80 13.09 2.70 -11.19
N THR A 81 13.91 1.69 -11.48
CA THR A 81 14.61 1.54 -12.76
C THR A 81 13.81 0.73 -13.79
N TRP A 82 12.66 0.18 -13.39
CA TRP A 82 11.87 -0.67 -14.27
C TRP A 82 11.18 0.12 -15.38
N GLN A 83 11.00 -0.55 -16.51
CA GLN A 83 10.27 -0.05 -17.66
C GLN A 83 9.30 -1.11 -18.17
N SER A 84 8.12 -0.67 -18.63
CA SER A 84 7.19 -1.57 -19.32
C SER A 84 7.72 -1.96 -20.71
N PRO A 85 7.16 -3.03 -21.34
CA PRO A 85 7.46 -3.35 -22.74
C PRO A 85 7.20 -2.19 -23.72
N THR A 86 6.30 -1.27 -23.38
CA THR A 86 5.96 -0.10 -24.19
C THR A 86 6.74 1.17 -23.83
N GLY A 87 7.68 1.08 -22.88
CA GLY A 87 8.55 2.19 -22.48
C GLY A 87 7.99 3.09 -21.38
N THR A 88 6.88 2.70 -20.74
CA THR A 88 6.39 3.40 -19.54
C THR A 88 7.42 3.26 -18.40
N THR A 89 7.68 4.34 -17.70
CA THR A 89 8.60 4.41 -16.55
C THR A 89 7.85 4.79 -15.28
N VAL A 90 8.53 4.68 -14.14
CA VAL A 90 8.04 5.16 -12.85
C VAL A 90 7.70 6.66 -12.93
N ALA A 91 6.55 7.02 -12.40
CA ALA A 91 6.07 8.39 -12.38
C ALA A 91 6.27 9.03 -10.99
N ARG A 92 6.50 10.35 -10.96
CA ARG A 92 6.39 11.16 -9.75
C ARG A 92 4.98 11.75 -9.70
N GLY A 93 4.21 11.39 -8.66
CA GLY A 93 2.87 11.91 -8.43
C GLY A 93 2.83 12.88 -7.26
N GLY A 94 2.18 14.03 -7.44
CA GLY A 94 1.91 15.03 -6.41
C GLY A 94 0.42 15.10 -6.04
N PRO A 95 -0.01 16.11 -5.25
CA PRO A 95 -1.40 16.28 -4.84
C PRO A 95 -2.36 16.29 -6.04
N GLY A 96 -3.43 15.50 -5.94
CA GLY A 96 -4.40 15.27 -7.00
C GLY A 96 -4.03 14.14 -7.98
N SER A 97 -2.84 13.56 -7.89
CA SER A 97 -2.48 12.38 -8.67
C SER A 97 -3.23 11.15 -8.17
N ILE A 98 -3.62 10.29 -9.12
CA ILE A 98 -4.25 9.01 -8.85
C ILE A 98 -3.45 7.87 -9.50
N MET A 99 -3.30 6.77 -8.79
CA MET A 99 -2.80 5.50 -9.31
C MET A 99 -3.89 4.45 -9.16
N VAL A 100 -4.29 3.83 -10.25
CA VAL A 100 -5.25 2.71 -10.28
C VAL A 100 -4.50 1.45 -10.65
N VAL A 101 -4.64 0.43 -9.84
CA VAL A 101 -3.93 -0.84 -9.95
C VAL A 101 -4.94 -1.96 -10.16
N PRO A 102 -5.10 -2.48 -11.39
CA PRO A 102 -5.97 -3.62 -11.63
C PRO A 102 -5.38 -4.92 -11.05
N PRO A 103 -6.20 -5.95 -10.83
CA PRO A 103 -5.73 -7.26 -10.39
C PRO A 103 -4.56 -7.79 -11.24
N GLY A 104 -3.54 -8.33 -10.58
CA GLY A 104 -2.33 -8.87 -11.21
C GLY A 104 -1.26 -7.84 -11.57
N CYS A 105 -1.57 -6.55 -11.58
CA CYS A 105 -0.61 -5.51 -11.96
C CYS A 105 0.47 -5.31 -10.88
N PRO A 106 1.76 -5.44 -11.22
CA PRO A 106 2.85 -5.02 -10.34
C PRO A 106 2.75 -3.53 -10.04
N HIS A 107 2.87 -3.19 -8.76
CA HIS A 107 2.80 -1.81 -8.31
C HIS A 107 3.67 -1.55 -7.10
N ALA A 108 4.00 -0.28 -6.91
CA ALA A 108 4.77 0.20 -5.77
C ALA A 108 4.56 1.70 -5.58
N PHE A 109 4.82 2.16 -4.35
CA PHE A 109 5.03 3.56 -4.07
C PHE A 109 6.19 3.75 -3.08
N ALA A 110 6.81 4.90 -3.15
CA ALA A 110 7.83 5.30 -2.19
C ALA A 110 7.81 6.81 -1.96
N ASN A 111 8.16 7.22 -0.75
CA ASN A 111 8.38 8.62 -0.41
C ASN A 111 9.88 8.96 -0.48
N PRO A 112 10.37 9.56 -1.56
CA PRO A 112 11.77 9.95 -1.69
C PRO A 112 12.08 11.30 -1.03
N GLY A 113 11.05 11.98 -0.52
CA GLY A 113 11.15 13.30 0.09
C GLY A 113 11.66 13.27 1.54
N THR A 114 11.63 14.43 2.17
CA THR A 114 12.06 14.65 3.56
C THR A 114 10.89 14.94 4.52
N ALA A 115 9.67 15.04 3.99
CA ALA A 115 8.44 15.24 4.74
C ALA A 115 7.46 14.06 4.53
N PRO A 116 6.56 13.78 5.47
CA PRO A 116 5.51 12.79 5.29
C PRO A 116 4.60 13.14 4.10
N VAL A 117 4.10 12.12 3.42
CA VAL A 117 3.10 12.25 2.33
C VAL A 117 1.77 11.70 2.83
N ARG A 118 0.67 12.39 2.51
CA ARG A 118 -0.68 11.93 2.85
C ARG A 118 -1.39 11.46 1.59
N MET A 119 -2.05 10.31 1.70
CA MET A 119 -2.84 9.75 0.60
C MET A 119 -4.08 9.01 1.10
N LEU A 120 -5.07 8.87 0.23
CA LEU A 120 -6.15 7.90 0.38
C LEU A 120 -5.74 6.61 -0.33
N PHE A 121 -6.18 5.49 0.22
CA PHE A 121 -5.90 4.18 -0.30
C PHE A 121 -7.18 3.34 -0.22
N LEU A 122 -7.66 2.85 -1.36
CA LEU A 122 -8.80 1.95 -1.48
C LEU A 122 -8.35 0.58 -1.94
N VAL A 123 -9.02 -0.46 -1.43
CA VAL A 123 -8.83 -1.86 -1.85
C VAL A 123 -10.19 -2.51 -2.09
N ALA A 124 -10.36 -3.14 -3.23
CA ALA A 124 -11.52 -3.95 -3.57
C ALA A 124 -11.08 -5.37 -4.00
N PRO A 125 -11.67 -6.45 -3.44
CA PRO A 125 -12.70 -6.45 -2.40
C PRO A 125 -12.18 -5.98 -1.04
N PRO A 126 -13.09 -5.73 -0.04
CA PRO A 126 -12.68 -5.34 1.30
C PRO A 126 -12.00 -6.50 2.04
N GLY A 127 -11.22 -6.19 3.07
CA GLY A 127 -10.55 -7.20 3.90
C GLY A 127 -9.04 -7.02 4.02
N HIS A 128 -8.46 -6.07 3.28
CA HIS A 128 -7.03 -5.77 3.38
C HIS A 128 -6.62 -5.31 4.80
N GLU A 129 -7.57 -4.74 5.55
CA GLU A 129 -7.37 -4.39 6.96
C GLU A 129 -6.94 -5.57 7.82
N TYR A 130 -7.40 -6.78 7.55
CA TYR A 130 -7.02 -7.97 8.30
C TYR A 130 -5.54 -8.31 8.13
N TYR A 131 -5.01 -8.17 6.91
CA TYR A 131 -3.58 -8.30 6.68
C TYR A 131 -2.78 -7.28 7.47
N LEU A 132 -3.22 -6.02 7.46
CA LEU A 132 -2.51 -4.93 8.13
C LEU A 132 -2.53 -5.10 9.65
N GLU A 133 -3.64 -5.58 10.21
CA GLU A 133 -3.78 -5.88 11.64
C GLU A 133 -2.88 -7.07 12.05
N GLU A 134 -2.91 -8.17 11.30
CA GLU A 134 -2.04 -9.33 11.56
C GLU A 134 -0.55 -8.95 11.43
N MET A 135 -0.20 -8.11 10.46
CA MET A 135 1.17 -7.61 10.32
C MET A 135 1.57 -6.72 11.50
N ALA A 136 0.68 -5.85 11.98
CA ALA A 136 0.93 -5.01 13.15
C ALA A 136 1.14 -5.85 14.42
N ASP A 137 0.35 -6.90 14.62
CA ASP A 137 0.49 -7.82 15.73
C ASP A 137 1.82 -8.58 15.66
N LEU A 138 2.21 -9.03 14.47
CA LEU A 138 3.47 -9.70 14.22
C LEU A 138 4.68 -8.81 14.54
N LEU A 139 4.63 -7.53 14.17
CA LEU A 139 5.65 -6.53 14.46
C LEU A 139 5.68 -6.12 15.93
N GLY A 140 4.54 -6.16 16.62
CA GLY A 140 4.41 -5.85 18.05
C GLY A 140 4.99 -6.92 18.99
N GLY A 141 5.35 -8.09 18.48
CA GLY A 141 5.83 -9.23 19.24
C GLY A 141 7.28 -9.16 19.79
N GLY A 142 7.95 -7.99 19.69
CA GLY A 142 9.24 -7.73 20.36
C GLY A 142 10.50 -7.96 19.51
N GLY A 143 10.35 -8.11 18.20
CA GLY A 143 11.46 -8.19 17.25
C GLY A 143 10.97 -8.22 15.81
N PRO A 144 11.84 -7.98 14.81
CA PRO A 144 11.44 -8.10 13.43
C PRO A 144 11.02 -9.57 13.18
N PRO A 145 9.85 -9.80 12.56
CA PRO A 145 9.42 -11.15 12.20
C PRO A 145 10.43 -11.74 11.22
N ASP A 146 10.60 -13.06 11.29
CA ASP A 146 11.44 -13.74 10.32
C ASP A 146 10.81 -13.66 8.90
N GLN A 147 11.66 -13.81 7.91
CA GLN A 147 11.26 -13.63 6.51
C GLN A 147 10.23 -14.68 6.06
N ALA A 148 10.30 -15.91 6.59
CA ALA A 148 9.39 -16.98 6.23
C ALA A 148 7.97 -16.69 6.75
N THR A 149 7.84 -16.31 8.03
CA THR A 149 6.57 -15.91 8.65
C THR A 149 5.93 -14.73 7.91
N THR A 150 6.72 -13.73 7.54
CA THR A 150 6.21 -12.57 6.75
C THR A 150 5.74 -13.00 5.36
N ALA A 151 6.47 -13.91 4.69
CA ALA A 151 6.08 -14.41 3.37
C ALA A 151 4.80 -15.25 3.43
N GLU A 152 4.64 -16.08 4.44
CA GLU A 152 3.42 -16.87 4.67
C GLU A 152 2.20 -15.97 4.92
N LEU A 153 2.36 -14.94 5.76
CA LEU A 153 1.30 -13.96 6.02
C LEU A 153 0.86 -13.29 4.71
N ARG A 154 1.81 -12.80 3.93
CA ARG A 154 1.52 -12.17 2.63
C ARG A 154 0.81 -13.12 1.68
N ALA A 155 1.26 -14.36 1.58
CA ALA A 155 0.65 -15.37 0.70
C ALA A 155 -0.81 -15.66 1.07
N ARG A 156 -1.15 -15.71 2.37
CA ARG A 156 -2.54 -15.89 2.86
C ARG A 156 -3.46 -14.73 2.45
N HIS A 157 -2.90 -13.54 2.29
CA HIS A 157 -3.62 -12.32 1.94
C HIS A 157 -3.43 -11.89 0.49
N ASP A 158 -3.09 -12.83 -0.40
CA ASP A 158 -2.94 -12.59 -1.85
C ASP A 158 -1.89 -11.52 -2.20
N ILE A 159 -0.80 -11.44 -1.43
CA ILE A 159 0.29 -10.50 -1.68
C ILE A 159 1.51 -11.27 -2.17
N THR A 160 1.95 -10.99 -3.40
CA THR A 160 3.21 -11.49 -3.95
C THR A 160 4.23 -10.35 -3.98
N GLN A 161 5.24 -10.41 -3.10
CA GLN A 161 6.32 -9.43 -3.07
C GLN A 161 7.31 -9.70 -4.20
N LEU A 162 7.66 -8.68 -4.98
CA LEU A 162 8.59 -8.74 -6.11
C LEU A 162 9.94 -8.11 -5.78
N THR A 163 9.95 -7.02 -4.98
CA THR A 163 11.17 -6.41 -4.44
C THR A 163 11.03 -6.17 -2.94
N PRO A 164 12.13 -6.12 -2.19
CA PRO A 164 12.06 -5.88 -0.75
C PRO A 164 11.38 -4.57 -0.38
N MET A 165 10.55 -4.60 0.67
CA MET A 165 10.10 -3.39 1.35
C MET A 165 11.27 -2.78 2.11
N ARG A 166 11.41 -1.45 2.06
CA ARG A 166 12.42 -0.71 2.81
C ARG A 166 11.73 0.19 3.83
N PRO A 167 11.64 -0.25 5.10
CA PRO A 167 11.10 0.58 6.16
C PRO A 167 12.04 1.77 6.41
N VAL A 168 11.50 2.82 7.03
CA VAL A 168 12.30 3.97 7.47
C VAL A 168 13.40 3.49 8.40
N ARG A 169 14.64 3.85 8.11
CA ARG A 169 15.75 3.63 9.05
C ARG A 169 15.55 4.61 10.21
N SER A 170 15.34 4.06 11.39
CA SER A 170 15.37 4.80 12.66
C SER A 170 16.72 5.47 12.89
#